data_03db486f67503adc4bb64627933adccf
#
_entry.id   03db486f67503adc4bb64627933adccf
#
_cell.length_a   1.000
_cell.length_b   1.000
_cell.length_c   1.000
_cell.angle_alpha   90.00
_cell.angle_beta   90.00
_cell.angle_gamma   90.00
#
_symmetry.space_group_name_H-M   'P 1'
#
loop_
_entity.id
_entity.type
_entity.pdbx_description
1 polymer ?
#
loop_
_entity_poly.entity_id
_entity_poly.type
_entity_poly.pdbx_seq_one_letter_code
_entity_poly.pdbx_strand_id
1 'polypeptide(L)'
;MKISKILVLGSTGLLGNTVVRELSKNRSYHVTGTYRDPKYKQDLPCEYIYFDANNRDIRDFLSVNVGKYDYVINCIGLIKPHLTSTDIAIRVNTLLPLEVADIASYFKTRFIHITSDCVFTGNTGNYTEDDEHDMIDLYGRTKSLGEPDNCMVLRTSIIGPELHSYVSLMDWVRRNKNLTIDGYINHFWNGITTKQYSEVCQQIIDNNLYEESKFHIHSPNTVSKYELVDMFINKFNLDHTVCPHSTPGNGINRSLMTVKSLNRKLNIPGLQEQVENLD
;
A
#
# COMPACT_ATOMS: atom_id res chain seq x y z
N MET A 1 16.24 -12.60 -22.28
CA MET A 1 16.09 -12.24 -20.83
C MET A 1 15.18 -13.26 -20.18
N LYS A 2 15.45 -13.65 -18.92
CA LYS A 2 14.51 -14.51 -18.17
C LYS A 2 13.27 -13.67 -17.83
N ILE A 3 12.07 -14.17 -18.16
CA ILE A 3 10.82 -13.53 -17.78
C ILE A 3 10.57 -13.81 -16.30
N SER A 4 10.36 -12.75 -15.50
CA SER A 4 10.00 -12.87 -14.08
C SER A 4 8.49 -13.11 -13.97
N LYS A 5 8.10 -14.16 -13.23
CA LYS A 5 6.71 -14.48 -12.93
C LYS A 5 6.29 -13.82 -11.62
N ILE A 6 5.24 -13.02 -11.66
CA ILE A 6 4.81 -12.20 -10.51
C ILE A 6 3.34 -12.48 -10.21
N LEU A 7 3.04 -12.86 -8.97
CA LEU A 7 1.68 -12.98 -8.45
C LEU A 7 1.35 -11.74 -7.61
N VAL A 8 0.27 -11.04 -7.96
CA VAL A 8 -0.24 -9.89 -7.20
C VAL A 8 -1.53 -10.30 -6.49
N LEU A 9 -1.46 -10.41 -5.18
CA LEU A 9 -2.64 -10.67 -4.35
C LEU A 9 -3.45 -9.39 -4.19
N GLY A 10 -4.77 -9.45 -4.49
CA GLY A 10 -5.68 -8.30 -4.38
C GLY A 10 -5.64 -7.32 -5.54
N SER A 11 -5.45 -7.81 -6.77
CA SER A 11 -5.33 -7.00 -7.99
C SER A 11 -6.56 -6.16 -8.35
N THR A 12 -7.68 -6.33 -7.67
CA THR A 12 -8.90 -5.54 -7.88
C THR A 12 -9.14 -4.49 -6.79
N GLY A 13 -8.19 -4.32 -5.86
CA GLY A 13 -8.19 -3.26 -4.85
C GLY A 13 -7.45 -2.01 -5.32
N LEU A 14 -7.48 -0.93 -4.51
CA LEU A 14 -6.84 0.35 -4.78
C LEU A 14 -5.36 0.18 -5.20
N LEU A 15 -4.56 -0.48 -4.38
CA LEU A 15 -3.14 -0.67 -4.65
C LEU A 15 -2.90 -1.72 -5.74
N GLY A 16 -3.50 -2.89 -5.57
CA GLY A 16 -3.20 -4.04 -6.45
C GLY A 16 -3.57 -3.81 -7.90
N ASN A 17 -4.62 -3.03 -8.18
CA ASN A 17 -4.97 -2.65 -9.54
C ASN A 17 -3.86 -1.81 -10.20
N THR A 18 -3.35 -0.81 -9.49
CA THR A 18 -2.25 0.01 -10.01
C THR A 18 -0.99 -0.84 -10.18
N VAL A 19 -0.65 -1.71 -9.23
CA VAL A 19 0.52 -2.61 -9.32
C VAL A 19 0.43 -3.52 -10.54
N VAL A 20 -0.71 -4.19 -10.75
CA VAL A 20 -0.90 -5.05 -11.93
C VAL A 20 -0.79 -4.24 -13.22
N ARG A 21 -1.48 -3.08 -13.29
CA ARG A 21 -1.46 -2.22 -14.48
C ARG A 21 -0.06 -1.75 -14.84
N GLU A 22 0.71 -1.30 -13.87
CA GLU A 22 2.07 -0.78 -14.12
C GLU A 22 3.05 -1.92 -14.45
N LEU A 23 3.06 -3.01 -13.68
CA LEU A 23 3.97 -4.12 -13.94
C LEU A 23 3.68 -4.83 -15.26
N SER A 24 2.41 -4.93 -15.69
CA SER A 24 2.02 -5.57 -16.96
C SER A 24 2.49 -4.80 -18.20
N LYS A 25 2.90 -3.53 -18.07
CA LYS A 25 3.52 -2.78 -19.18
C LYS A 25 4.92 -3.29 -19.51
N ASN A 26 5.60 -3.93 -18.55
CA ASN A 26 6.96 -4.45 -18.75
C ASN A 26 6.93 -5.86 -19.35
N ARG A 27 7.38 -5.98 -20.60
CA ARG A 27 7.42 -7.27 -21.35
C ARG A 27 8.34 -8.34 -20.74
N SER A 28 9.18 -7.96 -19.78
CA SER A 28 10.04 -8.88 -19.03
C SER A 28 9.30 -9.53 -17.85
N TYR A 29 8.02 -9.20 -17.65
CA TYR A 29 7.20 -9.77 -16.59
C TYR A 29 6.03 -10.56 -17.14
N HIS A 30 5.71 -11.67 -16.48
CA HIS A 30 4.45 -12.38 -16.60
C HIS A 30 3.67 -12.16 -15.30
N VAL A 31 2.65 -11.31 -15.38
CA VAL A 31 1.88 -10.88 -14.21
C VAL A 31 0.58 -11.65 -14.10
N THR A 32 0.31 -12.20 -12.92
CA THR A 32 -0.98 -12.81 -12.57
C THR A 32 -1.58 -12.04 -11.39
N GLY A 33 -2.79 -11.55 -11.54
CA GLY A 33 -3.55 -10.88 -10.50
C GLY A 33 -4.57 -11.81 -9.83
N THR A 34 -4.83 -11.63 -8.53
CA THR A 34 -5.94 -12.32 -7.88
C THR A 34 -7.16 -11.43 -7.75
N TYR A 35 -8.35 -12.01 -7.92
CA TYR A 35 -9.63 -11.32 -7.75
C TYR A 35 -10.57 -12.12 -6.85
N ARG A 36 -11.49 -11.42 -6.17
CA ARG A 36 -12.59 -12.01 -5.42
C ARG A 36 -13.93 -11.88 -6.15
N ASP A 37 -14.18 -10.71 -6.74
CA ASP A 37 -15.39 -10.44 -7.51
C ASP A 37 -15.00 -10.14 -8.98
N PRO A 38 -15.46 -10.95 -9.94
CA PRO A 38 -15.04 -10.83 -11.34
C PRO A 38 -15.45 -9.51 -12.00
N LYS A 39 -16.47 -8.82 -11.45
CA LYS A 39 -16.93 -7.52 -12.01
C LYS A 39 -15.89 -6.40 -11.88
N TYR A 40 -14.91 -6.55 -10.99
CA TYR A 40 -13.84 -5.57 -10.77
C TYR A 40 -12.54 -5.89 -11.54
N LYS A 41 -12.50 -6.98 -12.29
CA LYS A 41 -11.37 -7.25 -13.18
C LYS A 41 -11.27 -6.16 -14.24
N GLN A 42 -10.07 -5.72 -14.53
CA GLN A 42 -9.79 -4.78 -15.60
C GLN A 42 -9.31 -5.53 -16.85
N ASP A 43 -9.52 -4.93 -18.01
CA ASP A 43 -8.95 -5.43 -19.27
C ASP A 43 -7.47 -5.01 -19.35
N LEU A 44 -6.63 -5.81 -18.72
CA LEU A 44 -5.18 -5.61 -18.64
C LEU A 44 -4.45 -6.82 -19.21
N PRO A 45 -3.24 -6.66 -19.75
CA PRO A 45 -2.44 -7.76 -20.30
C PRO A 45 -1.84 -8.63 -19.19
N CYS A 46 -2.70 -9.20 -18.34
CA CYS A 46 -2.34 -10.09 -17.24
C CYS A 46 -3.34 -11.24 -17.11
N GLU A 47 -2.90 -12.33 -16.48
CA GLU A 47 -3.79 -13.42 -16.09
C GLU A 47 -4.51 -13.09 -14.79
N TYR A 48 -5.70 -13.70 -14.59
CA TYR A 48 -6.46 -13.56 -13.36
C TYR A 48 -6.86 -14.91 -12.78
N ILE A 49 -6.60 -15.10 -11.47
CA ILE A 49 -7.04 -16.27 -10.72
C ILE A 49 -7.91 -15.86 -9.54
N TYR A 50 -8.91 -16.70 -9.24
CA TYR A 50 -9.79 -16.45 -8.10
C TYR A 50 -9.06 -16.68 -6.78
N PHE A 51 -9.22 -15.74 -5.82
CA PHE A 51 -8.72 -15.87 -4.46
C PHE A 51 -9.56 -15.02 -3.51
N ASP A 52 -10.06 -15.63 -2.43
CA ASP A 52 -10.74 -14.92 -1.35
C ASP A 52 -9.96 -15.08 -0.03
N ALA A 53 -9.39 -13.99 0.45
CA ALA A 53 -8.64 -13.91 1.70
C ALA A 53 -9.48 -14.20 2.97
N ASN A 54 -10.81 -14.16 2.87
CA ASN A 54 -11.71 -14.53 3.96
C ASN A 54 -11.96 -16.05 4.06
N ASN A 55 -11.56 -16.82 3.04
CA ASN A 55 -11.67 -18.28 3.10
C ASN A 55 -10.74 -18.84 4.19
N ARG A 56 -11.21 -19.87 4.91
CA ARG A 56 -10.40 -20.55 5.94
C ARG A 56 -9.33 -21.46 5.33
N ASP A 57 -9.56 -21.95 4.11
CA ASP A 57 -8.69 -22.90 3.43
C ASP A 57 -7.76 -22.23 2.42
N ILE A 58 -7.27 -21.02 2.74
CA ILE A 58 -6.36 -20.27 1.86
C ILE A 58 -5.02 -20.97 1.66
N ARG A 59 -4.61 -21.83 2.61
CA ARG A 59 -3.34 -22.57 2.52
C ARG A 59 -3.26 -23.48 1.30
N ASP A 60 -4.36 -24.12 0.92
CA ASP A 60 -4.41 -24.98 -0.28
C ASP A 60 -4.13 -24.15 -1.54
N PHE A 61 -4.80 -22.99 -1.67
CA PHE A 61 -4.54 -22.08 -2.79
C PHE A 61 -3.08 -21.63 -2.83
N LEU A 62 -2.55 -21.20 -1.66
CA LEU A 62 -1.17 -20.68 -1.56
C LEU A 62 -0.14 -21.77 -1.87
N SER A 63 -0.32 -22.99 -1.34
CA SER A 63 0.57 -24.13 -1.57
C SER A 63 0.66 -24.55 -3.04
N VAL A 64 -0.47 -24.45 -3.77
CA VAL A 64 -0.53 -24.81 -5.19
C VAL A 64 0.04 -23.70 -6.09
N ASN A 65 -0.07 -22.44 -5.67
CA ASN A 65 0.20 -21.31 -6.56
C ASN A 65 1.51 -20.58 -6.27
N VAL A 66 1.85 -20.31 -5.01
CA VAL A 66 2.99 -19.45 -4.65
C VAL A 66 4.31 -19.90 -5.28
N GLY A 67 4.64 -21.17 -5.23
CA GLY A 67 5.88 -21.72 -5.79
C GLY A 67 6.01 -21.67 -7.31
N LYS A 68 4.97 -21.24 -8.03
CA LYS A 68 5.02 -21.06 -9.49
C LYS A 68 5.61 -19.71 -9.92
N TYR A 69 5.80 -18.78 -8.97
CA TYR A 69 6.20 -17.42 -9.21
C TYR A 69 7.58 -17.11 -8.61
N ASP A 70 8.31 -16.22 -9.26
CA ASP A 70 9.57 -15.68 -8.74
C ASP A 70 9.29 -14.66 -7.61
N TYR A 71 8.17 -13.93 -7.71
CA TYR A 71 7.73 -12.93 -6.73
C TYR A 71 6.22 -13.06 -6.42
N VAL A 72 5.87 -12.82 -5.17
CA VAL A 72 4.50 -12.56 -4.73
C VAL A 72 4.45 -11.17 -4.13
N ILE A 73 3.49 -10.35 -4.55
CA ILE A 73 3.27 -9.00 -4.01
C ILE A 73 1.89 -8.99 -3.35
N ASN A 74 1.85 -8.81 -2.03
CA ASN A 74 0.57 -8.73 -1.32
C ASN A 74 0.08 -7.28 -1.26
N CYS A 75 -1.03 -7.01 -1.95
CA CYS A 75 -1.78 -5.76 -1.92
C CYS A 75 -3.12 -5.89 -1.18
N ILE A 76 -3.39 -7.06 -0.55
CA ILE A 76 -4.60 -7.27 0.24
C ILE A 76 -4.43 -6.66 1.62
N GLY A 77 -5.43 -5.92 2.07
CA GLY A 77 -5.55 -5.42 3.41
C GLY A 77 -6.91 -4.77 3.64
N LEU A 78 -7.45 -4.92 4.83
CA LEU A 78 -8.66 -4.19 5.24
C LEU A 78 -8.24 -2.85 5.84
N ILE A 79 -8.81 -1.77 5.34
CA ILE A 79 -8.65 -0.41 5.88
C ILE A 79 -9.79 -0.09 6.86
N LYS A 80 -9.62 0.95 7.68
CA LYS A 80 -10.57 1.33 8.75
C LYS A 80 -12.04 1.36 8.30
N PRO A 81 -12.43 1.96 7.15
CA PRO A 81 -13.83 1.97 6.72
C PRO A 81 -14.42 0.58 6.41
N HIS A 82 -13.58 -0.43 6.17
CA HIS A 82 -14.00 -1.79 5.82
C HIS A 82 -13.83 -2.79 6.97
N LEU A 83 -13.45 -2.34 8.17
CA LEU A 83 -13.34 -3.19 9.36
C LEU A 83 -14.75 -3.51 9.91
N THR A 84 -15.32 -4.62 9.46
CA THR A 84 -16.68 -5.06 9.88
C THR A 84 -16.66 -5.99 11.09
N SER A 85 -15.56 -6.72 11.32
CA SER A 85 -15.37 -7.58 12.49
C SER A 85 -13.89 -7.78 12.82
N THR A 86 -13.61 -8.09 14.08
CA THR A 86 -12.26 -8.40 14.57
C THR A 86 -11.70 -9.65 13.89
N ASP A 87 -12.50 -10.69 13.69
CA ASP A 87 -12.08 -11.95 13.07
C ASP A 87 -11.59 -11.74 11.65
N ILE A 88 -12.35 -10.96 10.84
CA ILE A 88 -11.97 -10.66 9.48
C ILE A 88 -10.71 -9.78 9.45
N ALA A 89 -10.60 -8.81 10.35
CA ALA A 89 -9.41 -7.97 10.48
C ALA A 89 -8.15 -8.80 10.79
N ILE A 90 -8.22 -9.70 11.77
CA ILE A 90 -7.11 -10.60 12.12
C ILE A 90 -6.77 -11.52 10.94
N ARG A 91 -7.77 -12.12 10.30
CA ARG A 91 -7.56 -13.04 9.18
C ARG A 91 -6.83 -12.35 8.03
N VAL A 92 -7.31 -11.19 7.60
CA VAL A 92 -6.82 -10.51 6.40
C VAL A 92 -5.55 -9.71 6.65
N ASN A 93 -5.49 -8.99 7.78
CA ASN A 93 -4.34 -8.11 8.06
C ASN A 93 -3.20 -8.81 8.80
N THR A 94 -3.47 -9.93 9.49
CA THR A 94 -2.46 -10.63 10.31
C THR A 94 -2.15 -12.02 9.76
N LEU A 95 -3.13 -12.92 9.71
CA LEU A 95 -2.86 -14.32 9.38
C LEU A 95 -2.48 -14.53 7.92
N LEU A 96 -3.16 -13.86 6.99
CA LEU A 96 -2.85 -13.99 5.56
C LEU A 96 -1.39 -13.66 5.23
N PRO A 97 -0.82 -12.50 5.59
CA PRO A 97 0.58 -12.22 5.27
C PRO A 97 1.56 -13.19 5.94
N LEU A 98 1.29 -13.65 7.17
CA LEU A 98 2.12 -14.65 7.85
C LEU A 98 2.10 -15.99 7.09
N GLU A 99 0.93 -16.48 6.67
CA GLU A 99 0.80 -17.72 5.91
C GLU A 99 1.44 -17.63 4.52
N VAL A 100 1.30 -16.48 3.84
CA VAL A 100 1.97 -16.26 2.54
C VAL A 100 3.48 -16.26 2.72
N ALA A 101 4.01 -15.61 3.76
CA ALA A 101 5.44 -15.56 4.04
C ALA A 101 6.03 -16.96 4.32
N ASP A 102 5.35 -17.78 5.14
CA ASP A 102 5.78 -19.14 5.43
C ASP A 102 5.84 -20.01 4.17
N ILE A 103 4.80 -19.94 3.35
CA ILE A 103 4.72 -20.74 2.11
C ILE A 103 5.72 -20.21 1.08
N ALA A 104 5.88 -18.89 0.95
CA ALA A 104 6.85 -18.30 0.05
C ALA A 104 8.28 -18.70 0.43
N SER A 105 8.62 -18.67 1.72
CA SER A 105 9.91 -19.14 2.23
C SER A 105 10.16 -20.62 1.91
N TYR A 106 9.17 -21.49 2.10
CA TYR A 106 9.27 -22.92 1.75
C TYR A 106 9.61 -23.15 0.27
N PHE A 107 8.96 -22.40 -0.64
CA PHE A 107 9.19 -22.50 -2.08
C PHE A 107 10.35 -21.62 -2.57
N LYS A 108 11.01 -20.85 -1.72
CA LYS A 108 12.04 -19.86 -2.08
C LYS A 108 11.51 -18.79 -3.04
N THR A 109 10.24 -18.47 -2.97
CA THR A 109 9.59 -17.38 -3.69
C THR A 109 9.81 -16.07 -2.90
N ARG A 110 10.15 -15.00 -3.57
CA ARG A 110 10.35 -13.68 -2.93
C ARG A 110 8.99 -13.04 -2.64
N PHE A 111 8.73 -12.73 -1.39
CA PHE A 111 7.47 -12.15 -0.95
C PHE A 111 7.64 -10.70 -0.51
N ILE A 112 6.94 -9.78 -1.19
CA ILE A 112 6.86 -8.35 -0.85
C ILE A 112 5.50 -8.06 -0.24
N HIS A 113 5.49 -7.61 1.01
CA HIS A 113 4.28 -7.29 1.77
C HIS A 113 4.19 -5.81 2.11
N ILE A 114 3.07 -5.16 1.76
CA ILE A 114 2.78 -3.78 2.20
C ILE A 114 2.15 -3.77 3.59
N THR A 115 2.69 -2.93 4.46
CA THR A 115 2.06 -2.58 5.73
C THR A 115 1.87 -1.06 5.84
N SER A 116 1.61 -0.51 7.03
CA SER A 116 1.10 0.85 7.19
C SER A 116 1.86 1.65 8.23
N ASP A 117 1.98 2.97 8.00
CA ASP A 117 2.36 3.97 9.01
C ASP A 117 1.39 4.02 10.20
N CYS A 118 0.17 3.52 10.03
CA CYS A 118 -0.84 3.44 11.08
C CYS A 118 -0.54 2.40 12.18
N VAL A 119 0.61 1.75 12.16
CA VAL A 119 1.15 1.01 13.30
C VAL A 119 1.65 1.96 14.39
N PHE A 120 1.82 3.23 14.05
CA PHE A 120 2.19 4.32 14.95
C PHE A 120 1.00 5.23 15.27
N THR A 121 0.95 5.77 16.50
CA THR A 121 -0.11 6.72 16.92
C THR A 121 -0.01 8.05 16.19
N GLY A 122 1.19 8.50 15.88
CA GLY A 122 1.45 9.80 15.29
C GLY A 122 1.72 10.89 16.33
N ASN A 123 2.12 10.53 17.55
CA ASN A 123 2.42 11.48 18.61
C ASN A 123 3.76 12.20 18.40
N THR A 124 4.74 11.56 17.77
CA THR A 124 6.11 12.06 17.62
C THR A 124 6.49 12.43 16.18
N GLY A 125 6.03 11.64 15.18
CA GLY A 125 6.49 11.76 13.79
C GLY A 125 7.92 11.29 13.59
N ASN A 126 8.35 11.26 12.31
CA ASN A 126 9.68 10.82 11.89
C ASN A 126 10.05 9.42 12.42
N TYR A 127 9.06 8.52 12.44
CA TYR A 127 9.25 7.15 12.91
C TYR A 127 10.22 6.39 12.01
N THR A 128 11.12 5.67 12.64
CA THR A 128 12.10 4.78 11.99
C THR A 128 11.70 3.31 12.13
N GLU A 129 12.42 2.42 11.47
CA GLU A 129 12.20 0.97 11.61
C GLU A 129 12.49 0.44 13.02
N ASP A 130 13.26 1.19 13.81
CA ASP A 130 13.66 0.82 15.18
C ASP A 130 12.63 1.28 16.24
N ASP A 131 11.64 2.10 15.85
CA ASP A 131 10.61 2.56 16.78
C ASP A 131 9.56 1.48 17.06
N GLU A 132 9.15 1.39 18.32
CA GLU A 132 8.09 0.46 18.75
C GLU A 132 6.72 0.87 18.18
N HIS A 133 5.92 -0.12 17.79
CA HIS A 133 4.54 0.10 17.37
C HIS A 133 3.67 0.42 18.58
N ASP A 134 3.11 1.61 18.61
CA ASP A 134 2.35 2.14 19.75
C ASP A 134 0.84 2.31 19.47
N MET A 135 0.35 1.90 18.29
CA MET A 135 -1.07 2.01 17.94
C MET A 135 -1.93 1.03 18.76
N ILE A 136 -3.05 1.54 19.27
CA ILE A 136 -3.98 0.77 20.10
C ILE A 136 -5.27 0.35 19.37
N ASP A 137 -5.60 0.96 18.23
CA ASP A 137 -6.81 0.61 17.48
C ASP A 137 -6.66 -0.74 16.75
N LEU A 138 -7.80 -1.36 16.40
CA LEU A 138 -7.85 -2.66 15.76
C LEU A 138 -7.07 -2.70 14.44
N TYR A 139 -7.14 -1.64 13.64
CA TYR A 139 -6.44 -1.57 12.36
C TYR A 139 -4.92 -1.60 12.54
N GLY A 140 -4.39 -0.67 13.32
CA GLY A 140 -2.94 -0.58 13.56
C GLY A 140 -2.39 -1.84 14.22
N ARG A 141 -3.10 -2.40 15.22
CA ARG A 141 -2.69 -3.65 15.89
C ARG A 141 -2.67 -4.84 14.95
N THR A 142 -3.69 -5.03 14.11
CA THR A 142 -3.72 -6.16 13.16
C THR A 142 -2.69 -6.00 12.05
N LYS A 143 -2.40 -4.78 11.59
CA LYS A 143 -1.31 -4.50 10.64
C LYS A 143 0.07 -4.74 11.27
N SER A 144 0.27 -4.32 12.53
CA SER A 144 1.51 -4.55 13.28
C SER A 144 1.81 -6.04 13.45
N LEU A 145 0.82 -6.84 13.89
CA LEU A 145 0.96 -8.28 14.07
C LEU A 145 1.13 -9.04 12.73
N GLY A 146 0.74 -8.44 11.63
CA GLY A 146 0.84 -9.01 10.28
C GLY A 146 2.12 -8.66 9.53
N GLU A 147 3.20 -8.31 10.21
CA GLU A 147 4.51 -8.06 9.61
C GLU A 147 5.45 -9.27 9.78
N PRO A 148 5.55 -10.19 8.81
CA PRO A 148 6.43 -11.36 8.91
C PRO A 148 7.91 -10.95 8.95
N ASP A 149 8.76 -11.79 9.58
CA ASP A 149 10.21 -11.58 9.63
C ASP A 149 10.95 -12.24 8.44
N ASN A 150 10.30 -13.20 7.76
CA ASN A 150 10.85 -14.00 6.67
C ASN A 150 10.39 -13.52 5.28
N CYS A 151 10.21 -12.22 5.10
CA CYS A 151 9.91 -11.59 3.81
C CYS A 151 10.34 -10.12 3.78
N MET A 152 10.19 -9.47 2.62
CA MET A 152 10.38 -8.03 2.52
C MET A 152 9.07 -7.31 2.90
N VAL A 153 9.08 -6.60 4.02
CA VAL A 153 7.96 -5.75 4.45
C VAL A 153 8.24 -4.30 4.07
N LEU A 154 7.34 -3.69 3.31
CA LEU A 154 7.38 -2.27 2.94
C LEU A 154 6.32 -1.51 3.76
N ARG A 155 6.75 -0.83 4.80
CA ARG A 155 5.89 0.00 5.64
C ARG A 155 5.77 1.38 5.03
N THR A 156 4.56 1.76 4.65
CA THR A 156 4.26 3.04 4.00
C THR A 156 2.80 3.43 4.20
N SER A 157 2.43 4.60 3.74
CA SER A 157 1.03 5.01 3.55
C SER A 157 0.82 5.37 2.08
N ILE A 158 -0.34 5.06 1.53
CA ILE A 158 -0.58 5.20 0.09
C ILE A 158 -1.79 6.07 -0.22
N ILE A 159 -1.70 6.77 -1.34
CA ILE A 159 -2.81 7.50 -1.99
C ILE A 159 -2.89 7.10 -3.46
N GLY A 160 -4.09 7.03 -4.00
CA GLY A 160 -4.29 6.71 -5.42
C GLY A 160 -5.77 6.48 -5.75
N PRO A 161 -6.09 6.26 -7.05
CA PRO A 161 -7.46 6.05 -7.50
C PRO A 161 -8.00 4.68 -7.08
N GLU A 162 -9.27 4.67 -6.66
CA GLU A 162 -10.01 3.44 -6.39
C GLU A 162 -10.85 3.01 -7.60
N LEU A 163 -10.93 1.70 -7.82
CA LEU A 163 -11.87 1.15 -8.81
C LEU A 163 -13.32 1.18 -8.31
N HIS A 164 -13.50 1.10 -7.00
CA HIS A 164 -14.79 1.04 -6.32
C HIS A 164 -14.65 1.54 -4.89
N SER A 165 -15.78 1.73 -4.20
CA SER A 165 -15.89 2.24 -2.83
C SER A 165 -15.65 3.74 -2.68
N TYR A 166 -14.61 4.30 -3.27
CA TYR A 166 -14.28 5.74 -3.29
C TYR A 166 -14.22 6.40 -1.91
N VAL A 167 -13.64 5.67 -0.92
CA VAL A 167 -13.50 6.12 0.47
C VAL A 167 -12.11 6.65 0.79
N SER A 168 -11.15 6.49 -0.13
CA SER A 168 -9.80 7.05 0.01
C SER A 168 -9.83 8.58 -0.04
N LEU A 169 -8.82 9.20 0.58
CA LEU A 169 -8.75 10.67 0.66
C LEU A 169 -8.84 11.32 -0.73
N MET A 170 -8.12 10.81 -1.72
CA MET A 170 -8.09 11.37 -3.06
C MET A 170 -9.46 11.30 -3.74
N ASP A 171 -10.09 10.12 -3.75
CA ASP A 171 -11.41 9.96 -4.37
C ASP A 171 -12.50 10.67 -3.57
N TRP A 172 -12.37 10.75 -2.25
CA TRP A 172 -13.26 11.55 -1.42
C TRP A 172 -13.17 13.05 -1.80
N VAL A 173 -11.98 13.61 -1.99
CA VAL A 173 -11.81 15.00 -2.45
C VAL A 173 -12.43 15.19 -3.83
N ARG A 174 -12.13 14.32 -4.79
CA ARG A 174 -12.64 14.42 -6.18
C ARG A 174 -14.18 14.33 -6.28
N ARG A 175 -14.82 13.62 -5.34
CA ARG A 175 -16.27 13.36 -5.35
C ARG A 175 -17.04 14.18 -4.34
N ASN A 176 -16.36 14.99 -3.55
CA ASN A 176 -17.00 15.85 -2.58
C ASN A 176 -17.89 16.88 -3.32
N LYS A 177 -19.12 17.02 -2.86
CA LYS A 177 -20.09 18.00 -3.42
C LYS A 177 -19.97 19.37 -2.76
N ASN A 178 -19.29 19.45 -1.62
CA ASN A 178 -19.06 20.70 -0.94
C ASN A 178 -17.87 21.40 -1.59
N LEU A 179 -18.05 22.66 -1.98
CA LEU A 179 -16.98 23.47 -2.56
C LEU A 179 -15.92 23.86 -1.53
N THR A 180 -16.18 23.67 -0.24
CA THR A 180 -15.25 23.96 0.86
C THR A 180 -14.91 22.66 1.59
N ILE A 181 -13.63 22.40 1.76
CA ILE A 181 -13.08 21.21 2.42
C ILE A 181 -12.17 21.65 3.56
N ASP A 182 -12.36 21.12 4.77
CA ASP A 182 -11.44 21.34 5.88
C ASP A 182 -10.15 20.52 5.65
N GLY A 183 -9.03 21.23 5.56
CA GLY A 183 -7.69 20.65 5.45
C GLY A 183 -6.92 20.78 6.77
N TYR A 184 -6.53 19.65 7.37
CA TYR A 184 -5.82 19.66 8.64
C TYR A 184 -4.37 20.13 8.47
N ILE A 185 -4.02 21.28 9.07
CA ILE A 185 -2.67 21.86 9.01
C ILE A 185 -1.69 21.22 10.01
N ASN A 186 -2.20 20.51 11.01
CA ASN A 186 -1.42 19.81 12.04
C ASN A 186 -1.50 18.27 11.95
N HIS A 187 -1.93 17.74 10.78
CA HIS A 187 -1.85 16.31 10.46
C HIS A 187 -0.83 16.09 9.34
N PHE A 188 0.33 15.54 9.70
CA PHE A 188 1.46 15.39 8.78
C PHE A 188 1.58 13.98 8.20
N TRP A 189 2.04 13.92 6.95
CA TRP A 189 2.10 12.71 6.15
C TRP A 189 3.22 12.80 5.09
N ASN A 190 3.90 11.69 4.83
CA ASN A 190 4.91 11.57 3.78
C ASN A 190 4.90 10.20 3.08
N GLY A 191 3.74 9.58 2.98
CA GLY A 191 3.58 8.36 2.19
C GLY A 191 3.85 8.57 0.70
N ILE A 192 3.42 7.62 -0.11
CA ILE A 192 3.64 7.62 -1.56
C ILE A 192 2.34 7.35 -2.33
N THR A 193 2.35 7.60 -3.65
CA THR A 193 1.23 7.22 -4.51
C THR A 193 1.25 5.72 -4.81
N THR A 194 0.09 5.14 -5.19
CA THR A 194 -0.01 3.75 -5.64
C THR A 194 0.85 3.50 -6.88
N LYS A 195 1.00 4.50 -7.75
CA LYS A 195 1.90 4.44 -8.90
C LYS A 195 3.36 4.36 -8.45
N GLN A 196 3.78 5.23 -7.53
CA GLN A 196 5.13 5.20 -6.97
C GLN A 196 5.44 3.87 -6.27
N TYR A 197 4.45 3.29 -5.55
CA TYR A 197 4.63 1.96 -4.96
C TYR A 197 4.88 0.88 -6.03
N SER A 198 4.19 0.96 -7.16
CA SER A 198 4.40 0.03 -8.28
C SER A 198 5.81 0.16 -8.87
N GLU A 199 6.31 1.39 -9.00
CA GLU A 199 7.68 1.68 -9.43
C GLU A 199 8.73 1.18 -8.41
N VAL A 200 8.44 1.30 -7.11
CA VAL A 200 9.27 0.71 -6.05
C VAL A 200 9.36 -0.81 -6.20
N CYS A 201 8.23 -1.49 -6.40
CA CYS A 201 8.22 -2.94 -6.64
C CYS A 201 9.02 -3.30 -7.90
N GLN A 202 8.85 -2.56 -8.99
CA GLN A 202 9.59 -2.77 -10.23
C GLN A 202 11.10 -2.61 -10.01
N GLN A 203 11.54 -1.54 -9.35
CA GLN A 203 12.96 -1.31 -9.06
C GLN A 203 13.56 -2.39 -8.14
N ILE A 204 12.79 -2.89 -7.15
CA ILE A 204 13.20 -4.01 -6.30
C ILE A 204 13.46 -5.26 -7.16
N ILE A 205 12.59 -5.55 -8.11
CA ILE A 205 12.71 -6.72 -9.00
C ILE A 205 13.87 -6.55 -9.99
N ASP A 206 13.90 -5.43 -10.71
CA ASP A 206 14.86 -5.20 -11.81
C ASP A 206 16.30 -5.06 -11.30
N ASN A 207 16.50 -4.45 -10.14
CA ASN A 207 17.81 -4.21 -9.55
C ASN A 207 18.20 -5.26 -8.48
N ASN A 208 17.39 -6.34 -8.32
CA ASN A 208 17.61 -7.40 -7.34
C ASN A 208 17.82 -6.87 -5.92
N LEU A 209 16.97 -5.93 -5.49
CA LEU A 209 17.04 -5.28 -4.18
C LEU A 209 16.25 -6.01 -3.09
N TYR A 210 15.68 -7.18 -3.39
CA TYR A 210 14.92 -7.96 -2.41
C TYR A 210 15.80 -8.37 -1.22
N GLU A 211 15.32 -8.10 -0.03
CA GLU A 211 15.95 -8.46 1.25
C GLU A 211 14.84 -8.76 2.28
N GLU A 212 14.96 -9.85 3.00
CA GLU A 212 14.02 -10.21 4.09
C GLU A 212 14.26 -9.28 5.28
N SER A 213 13.52 -8.19 5.30
CA SER A 213 13.63 -7.14 6.32
C SER A 213 12.43 -6.20 6.24
N LYS A 214 12.26 -5.36 7.27
CA LYS A 214 11.26 -4.30 7.31
C LYS A 214 11.89 -2.98 6.84
N PHE A 215 11.22 -2.29 5.92
CA PHE A 215 11.70 -1.04 5.32
C PHE A 215 10.60 0.01 5.39
N HIS A 216 10.96 1.22 5.79
CA HIS A 216 10.11 2.40 5.61
C HIS A 216 10.28 2.93 4.19
N ILE A 217 9.17 3.06 3.48
CA ILE A 217 9.11 3.64 2.15
C ILE A 217 8.28 4.93 2.23
N HIS A 218 8.92 6.05 1.95
CA HIS A 218 8.31 7.36 2.12
C HIS A 218 8.86 8.39 1.13
N SER A 219 8.08 9.42 0.90
CA SER A 219 8.53 10.61 0.15
C SER A 219 9.57 11.38 0.94
N PRO A 220 10.50 12.07 0.26
CA PRO A 220 11.54 12.85 0.92
C PRO A 220 10.99 14.07 1.68
N ASN A 221 9.80 14.56 1.31
CA ASN A 221 9.14 15.68 1.94
C ASN A 221 7.87 15.24 2.71
N THR A 222 7.66 15.85 3.86
CA THR A 222 6.44 15.71 4.66
C THR A 222 5.51 16.87 4.35
N VAL A 223 4.22 16.58 4.20
CA VAL A 223 3.15 17.56 3.97
C VAL A 223 2.05 17.43 5.01
N SER A 224 1.31 18.50 5.25
CA SER A 224 0.07 18.45 6.01
C SER A 224 -1.07 17.86 5.15
N LYS A 225 -2.15 17.45 5.79
CA LYS A 225 -3.38 17.04 5.06
C LYS A 225 -4.00 18.21 4.30
N TYR A 226 -3.82 19.44 4.78
CA TYR A 226 -4.20 20.66 4.06
C TYR A 226 -3.46 20.74 2.72
N GLU A 227 -2.13 20.68 2.74
CA GLU A 227 -1.31 20.75 1.51
C GLU A 227 -1.61 19.59 0.57
N LEU A 228 -1.84 18.39 1.09
CA LEU A 228 -2.18 17.22 0.27
C LEU A 228 -3.52 17.37 -0.45
N VAL A 229 -4.55 17.91 0.24
CA VAL A 229 -5.86 18.21 -0.37
C VAL A 229 -5.71 19.31 -1.44
N ASP A 230 -4.94 20.35 -1.17
CA ASP A 230 -4.66 21.41 -2.14
C ASP A 230 -3.96 20.87 -3.40
N MET A 231 -2.98 19.96 -3.25
CA MET A 231 -2.36 19.28 -4.39
C MET A 231 -3.38 18.53 -5.24
N PHE A 232 -4.38 17.85 -4.64
CA PHE A 232 -5.44 17.17 -5.40
C PHE A 232 -6.37 18.15 -6.10
N ILE A 233 -6.76 19.24 -5.44
CA ILE A 233 -7.59 20.28 -6.04
C ILE A 233 -6.91 20.83 -7.30
N ASN A 234 -5.63 21.16 -7.19
CA ASN A 234 -4.83 21.69 -8.30
C ASN A 234 -4.65 20.64 -9.42
N LYS A 235 -4.25 19.40 -9.05
CA LYS A 235 -4.03 18.31 -10.02
C LYS A 235 -5.26 17.99 -10.87
N PHE A 236 -6.42 17.94 -10.24
CA PHE A 236 -7.66 17.55 -10.91
C PHE A 236 -8.50 18.75 -11.36
N ASN A 237 -7.98 19.97 -11.21
CA ASN A 237 -8.66 21.21 -11.59
C ASN A 237 -10.08 21.30 -11.04
N LEU A 238 -10.21 21.07 -9.70
CA LEU A 238 -11.49 21.08 -9.02
C LEU A 238 -11.85 22.48 -8.56
N ASP A 239 -13.15 22.83 -8.59
CA ASP A 239 -13.69 24.10 -8.10
C ASP A 239 -13.83 24.13 -6.56
N HIS A 240 -12.94 23.44 -5.85
CA HIS A 240 -12.95 23.34 -4.39
C HIS A 240 -11.99 24.35 -3.77
N THR A 241 -12.32 24.78 -2.55
CA THR A 241 -11.42 25.57 -1.69
C THR A 241 -11.10 24.76 -0.45
N VAL A 242 -9.81 24.57 -0.17
CA VAL A 242 -9.40 23.98 1.11
C VAL A 242 -9.25 25.06 2.16
N CYS A 243 -9.90 24.89 3.32
CA CYS A 243 -9.79 25.76 4.45
C CYS A 243 -8.87 25.16 5.51
N PRO A 244 -7.93 25.95 6.08
CA PRO A 244 -7.05 25.45 7.10
C PRO A 244 -7.84 25.14 8.38
N HIS A 245 -7.67 23.91 8.89
CA HIS A 245 -8.29 23.44 10.12
C HIS A 245 -7.24 22.83 11.04
N SER A 246 -7.39 22.97 12.35
CA SER A 246 -6.50 22.37 13.34
C SER A 246 -7.30 21.52 14.32
N THR A 247 -6.88 20.30 14.55
CA THR A 247 -7.42 19.51 15.66
C THR A 247 -6.83 19.99 16.98
N PRO A 248 -7.53 19.83 18.11
CA PRO A 248 -6.99 20.14 19.43
C PRO A 248 -5.69 19.37 19.73
N GLY A 249 -4.79 19.97 20.47
CA GLY A 249 -3.50 19.38 20.83
C GLY A 249 -2.45 19.47 19.71
N ASN A 250 -1.50 18.55 19.71
CA ASN A 250 -0.36 18.56 18.78
C ASN A 250 -0.70 18.01 17.37
N GLY A 251 -1.95 17.62 17.14
CA GLY A 251 -2.34 16.99 15.90
C GLY A 251 -1.83 15.54 15.77
N ILE A 252 -1.62 15.10 14.53
CA ILE A 252 -1.14 13.74 14.23
C ILE A 252 0.03 13.84 13.26
N ASN A 253 1.17 13.27 13.61
CA ASN A 253 2.33 13.20 12.74
C ASN A 253 2.78 11.74 12.59
N ARG A 254 2.41 11.11 11.46
CA ARG A 254 2.84 9.75 11.11
C ARG A 254 3.91 9.74 10.01
N SER A 255 4.67 10.82 9.90
CA SER A 255 5.79 10.84 8.97
C SER A 255 6.78 9.73 9.31
N LEU A 256 7.28 9.08 8.28
CA LEU A 256 8.28 8.03 8.38
C LEU A 256 9.66 8.59 8.04
N MET A 257 10.65 8.06 8.70
CA MET A 257 12.07 8.14 8.32
C MET A 257 12.63 6.72 8.19
N THR A 258 13.83 6.58 7.68
CA THR A 258 14.48 5.27 7.56
C THR A 258 15.93 5.33 8.00
N VAL A 259 16.34 4.33 8.76
CA VAL A 259 17.77 4.07 9.09
C VAL A 259 18.43 3.15 8.05
N LYS A 260 17.65 2.67 7.07
CA LYS A 260 18.09 1.73 6.03
C LYS A 260 18.37 2.42 4.70
N SER A 261 19.14 1.75 3.84
CA SER A 261 19.59 2.34 2.58
C SER A 261 18.60 2.20 1.42
N LEU A 262 17.52 1.40 1.55
CA LEU A 262 16.64 1.06 0.44
C LEU A 262 15.97 2.30 -0.15
N ASN A 263 15.36 3.16 0.68
CA ASN A 263 14.67 4.37 0.22
C ASN A 263 15.58 5.29 -0.62
N ARG A 264 16.87 5.39 -0.21
CA ARG A 264 17.89 6.15 -0.96
C ARG A 264 18.21 5.51 -2.31
N LYS A 265 18.28 4.17 -2.38
CA LYS A 265 18.53 3.43 -3.64
C LYS A 265 17.38 3.57 -4.62
N LEU A 266 16.15 3.70 -4.12
CA LEU A 266 14.93 3.83 -4.92
C LEU A 266 14.74 5.24 -5.48
N ASN A 267 15.44 6.26 -4.94
CA ASN A 267 15.36 7.65 -5.38
C ASN A 267 13.91 8.15 -5.56
N ILE A 268 13.09 7.99 -4.50
CA ILE A 268 11.67 8.33 -4.53
C ILE A 268 11.49 9.84 -4.71
N PRO A 269 10.70 10.31 -5.70
CA PRO A 269 10.49 11.74 -5.94
C PRO A 269 9.64 12.40 -4.86
N GLY A 270 9.60 13.73 -4.85
CA GLY A 270 8.74 14.50 -3.95
C GLY A 270 7.25 14.26 -4.19
N LEU A 271 6.42 14.52 -3.18
CA LEU A 271 4.97 14.28 -3.24
C LEU A 271 4.28 15.07 -4.36
N GLN A 272 4.69 16.30 -4.62
CA GLN A 272 4.13 17.12 -5.69
C GLN A 272 4.27 16.38 -7.04
N GLU A 273 5.48 15.94 -7.38
CA GLU A 273 5.76 15.20 -8.61
C GLU A 273 4.98 13.89 -8.68
N GLN A 274 4.88 13.16 -7.56
CA GLN A 274 4.11 11.92 -7.51
C GLN A 274 2.62 12.16 -7.75
N VAL A 275 2.05 13.24 -7.21
CA VAL A 275 0.64 13.62 -7.41
C VAL A 275 0.40 14.08 -8.86
N GLU A 276 1.30 14.87 -9.42
CA GLU A 276 1.23 15.29 -10.82
C GLU A 276 1.23 14.09 -11.80
N ASN A 277 1.91 13.02 -11.45
CA ASN A 277 1.99 11.77 -12.21
C ASN A 277 0.83 10.79 -11.98
N LEU A 278 -0.15 11.11 -11.14
CA LEU A 278 -1.39 10.30 -10.99
C LEU A 278 -2.28 10.43 -12.24
N ASP A 279 -2.96 9.33 -12.58
CA ASP A 279 -3.95 9.26 -13.68
C ASP A 279 -5.31 9.82 -13.24
#